data_71f984199a5aad2658662045b5c066b9
#
_entry.id   71f984199a5aad2658662045b5c066b9
#
_cell.length_a   1.000
_cell.length_b   1.000
_cell.length_c   1.000
_cell.angle_alpha   90.00
_cell.angle_beta   90.00
_cell.angle_gamma   90.00
#
_symmetry.space_group_name_H-M   'P 1'
#
loop_
_entity.id
_entity.type
_entity.pdbx_description
1 polymer ?
#
loop_
_entity_poly.entity_id
_entity_poly.type
_entity_poly.pdbx_seq_one_letter_code
_entity_poly.pdbx_strand_id
1 'polypeptide(L)'
;RNAVDCALWDLEAKRAGKRVWELAGLTAPGPEVTAYTLSLDAPEAMRAQAAKHSHRPLLKIKLGTPDDMPRLEAVRAGAPDATIIIDANEGWSAEVYADLAPHLVRLGVALVEQPLPAGDDDALLGMDRPVPVCADESCHDRASLPGLKGKYDVVNIKLDKTGGLTEALALRDAARAEGFDVMVGCMVGSSLAMAPATLVAQGAKVVDLDGPLLLAEDRDNALKFDGAGVHPPVAALWG
;
A
#
# COMPACT_ATOMS: atom_id res chain seq x y z
N ARG A 1 -13.72 2.88 14.64
CA ARG A 1 -14.47 3.59 13.59
C ARG A 1 -14.50 2.77 12.31
N ASN A 2 -13.34 2.31 11.77
CA ASN A 2 -13.25 1.53 10.53
C ASN A 2 -14.24 0.35 10.49
N ALA A 3 -14.19 -0.54 11.48
CA ALA A 3 -15.06 -1.73 11.54
C ALA A 3 -16.56 -1.39 11.50
N VAL A 4 -16.97 -0.29 12.17
CA VAL A 4 -18.37 0.14 12.20
C VAL A 4 -18.81 0.71 10.86
N ASP A 5 -17.99 1.58 10.26
CA ASP A 5 -18.26 2.16 8.94
C ASP A 5 -18.42 1.06 7.87
N CYS A 6 -17.47 0.14 7.81
CA CYS A 6 -17.51 -0.96 6.86
C CYS A 6 -18.67 -1.94 7.12
N ALA A 7 -19.06 -2.16 8.38
CA ALA A 7 -20.21 -2.99 8.72
C ALA A 7 -21.55 -2.32 8.32
N LEU A 8 -21.63 -1.00 8.42
CA LEU A 8 -22.83 -0.26 7.98
C LEU A 8 -22.98 -0.33 6.46
N TRP A 9 -21.89 -0.19 5.70
CA TRP A 9 -21.91 -0.38 4.26
C TRP A 9 -22.41 -1.79 3.87
N ASP A 10 -21.91 -2.82 4.53
CA ASP A 10 -22.31 -4.22 4.29
C ASP A 10 -23.79 -4.44 4.63
N LEU A 11 -24.25 -3.91 5.77
CA LEU A 11 -25.63 -3.97 6.19
C LEU A 11 -26.59 -3.30 5.17
N GLU A 12 -26.24 -2.10 4.73
CA GLU A 12 -27.03 -1.35 3.74
C GLU A 12 -27.11 -2.08 2.40
N ALA A 13 -25.98 -2.63 1.93
CA ALA A 13 -25.91 -3.40 0.71
C ALA A 13 -26.85 -4.63 0.78
N LYS A 14 -26.76 -5.41 1.86
CA LYS A 14 -27.61 -6.58 2.09
C LYS A 14 -29.08 -6.25 2.19
N ARG A 15 -29.44 -5.14 2.87
CA ARG A 15 -30.83 -4.66 2.97
C ARG A 15 -31.38 -4.19 1.64
N ALA A 16 -30.55 -3.57 0.80
CA ALA A 16 -30.93 -3.08 -0.52
C ALA A 16 -30.91 -4.18 -1.61
N GLY A 17 -30.37 -5.36 -1.31
CA GLY A 17 -30.12 -6.41 -2.32
C GLY A 17 -29.14 -5.98 -3.41
N LYS A 18 -28.17 -5.11 -3.06
CA LYS A 18 -27.15 -4.56 -3.95
C LYS A 18 -25.76 -4.87 -3.42
N ARG A 19 -24.77 -4.67 -4.26
CA ARG A 19 -23.37 -4.70 -3.82
C ARG A 19 -22.96 -3.29 -3.33
N VAL A 20 -21.97 -3.24 -2.41
CA VAL A 20 -21.50 -1.94 -1.89
C VAL A 20 -20.99 -1.02 -3.00
N TRP A 21 -20.30 -1.56 -4.00
CA TRP A 21 -19.82 -0.72 -5.11
C TRP A 21 -20.98 -0.06 -5.89
N GLU A 22 -22.13 -0.71 -6.01
CA GLU A 22 -23.34 -0.11 -6.63
C GLU A 22 -23.91 1.01 -5.78
N LEU A 23 -23.97 0.82 -4.44
CA LEU A 23 -24.44 1.87 -3.52
C LEU A 23 -23.49 3.08 -3.50
N ALA A 24 -22.21 2.84 -3.62
CA ALA A 24 -21.19 3.88 -3.67
C ALA A 24 -21.08 4.57 -5.05
N GLY A 25 -21.87 4.14 -6.04
CA GLY A 25 -21.83 4.70 -7.40
C GLY A 25 -20.53 4.39 -8.16
N LEU A 26 -19.86 3.30 -7.81
CA LEU A 26 -18.63 2.86 -8.44
C LEU A 26 -18.93 1.89 -9.59
N THR A 27 -17.98 1.74 -10.51
CA THR A 27 -17.98 0.64 -11.48
C THR A 27 -17.74 -0.68 -10.78
N ALA A 28 -18.20 -1.79 -11.38
CA ALA A 28 -17.91 -3.13 -10.86
C ALA A 28 -16.39 -3.34 -10.74
N PRO A 29 -15.88 -3.69 -9.54
CA PRO A 29 -14.45 -3.83 -9.33
C PRO A 29 -13.91 -5.09 -10.00
N GLY A 30 -12.66 -5.00 -10.46
CA GLY A 30 -11.87 -6.12 -10.98
C GLY A 30 -10.76 -6.55 -10.01
N PRO A 31 -10.01 -7.60 -10.35
CA PRO A 31 -8.80 -7.94 -9.61
C PRO A 31 -7.72 -6.89 -9.82
N GLU A 32 -6.91 -6.64 -8.78
CA GLU A 32 -5.78 -5.71 -8.80
C GLU A 32 -4.50 -6.44 -8.39
N VAL A 33 -3.40 -6.18 -9.11
CA VAL A 33 -2.09 -6.69 -8.72
C VAL A 33 -1.74 -6.13 -7.35
N THR A 34 -1.53 -7.02 -6.36
CA THR A 34 -1.12 -6.61 -5.02
C THR A 34 0.34 -6.91 -4.75
N ALA A 35 1.00 -6.05 -3.98
CA ALA A 35 2.33 -6.31 -3.45
C ALA A 35 2.34 -7.56 -2.57
N TYR A 36 3.51 -8.14 -2.40
CA TYR A 36 3.81 -9.14 -1.38
C TYR A 36 4.97 -8.62 -0.55
N THR A 37 4.75 -8.54 0.76
CA THR A 37 5.71 -7.92 1.69
C THR A 37 6.80 -8.90 2.12
N LEU A 38 8.04 -8.49 1.94
CA LEU A 38 9.22 -9.13 2.50
C LEU A 38 9.66 -8.37 3.75
N SER A 39 9.68 -9.05 4.89
CA SER A 39 10.09 -8.48 6.17
C SER A 39 11.57 -8.11 6.16
N LEU A 40 11.93 -7.13 6.99
CA LEU A 40 13.33 -6.75 7.25
C LEU A 40 14.07 -7.92 7.92
N ASP A 41 15.19 -8.31 7.32
CA ASP A 41 16.04 -9.40 7.81
C ASP A 41 17.49 -9.20 7.31
N ALA A 42 18.36 -10.17 7.56
CA ALA A 42 19.70 -10.21 6.97
C ALA A 42 19.63 -10.29 5.42
N PRO A 43 20.60 -9.70 4.69
CA PRO A 43 20.57 -9.66 3.23
C PRO A 43 20.37 -11.02 2.56
N GLU A 44 21.03 -12.07 3.07
CA GLU A 44 20.95 -13.43 2.54
C GLU A 44 19.55 -14.03 2.71
N ALA A 45 18.90 -13.78 3.86
CA ALA A 45 17.54 -14.21 4.13
C ALA A 45 16.54 -13.47 3.22
N MET A 46 16.71 -12.15 3.06
CA MET A 46 15.87 -11.34 2.16
C MET A 46 16.05 -11.78 0.69
N ARG A 47 17.28 -12.10 0.26
CA ARG A 47 17.53 -12.67 -1.08
C ARG A 47 16.78 -13.98 -1.29
N ALA A 48 16.85 -14.89 -0.31
CA ALA A 48 16.17 -16.18 -0.39
C ALA A 48 14.65 -16.01 -0.45
N GLN A 49 14.08 -15.10 0.34
CA GLN A 49 12.66 -14.77 0.28
C GLN A 49 12.28 -14.14 -1.06
N ALA A 50 13.06 -13.21 -1.58
CA ALA A 50 12.83 -12.60 -2.88
C ALA A 50 12.84 -13.67 -4.00
N ALA A 51 13.80 -14.58 -4.00
CA ALA A 51 13.87 -15.68 -4.97
C ALA A 51 12.66 -16.61 -4.88
N LYS A 52 12.21 -16.95 -3.68
CA LYS A 52 11.01 -17.76 -3.45
C LYS A 52 9.75 -17.10 -4.02
N HIS A 53 9.66 -15.79 -3.97
CA HIS A 53 8.51 -14.99 -4.40
C HIS A 53 8.73 -14.25 -5.73
N SER A 54 9.80 -14.58 -6.48
CA SER A 54 10.15 -13.92 -7.76
C SER A 54 9.10 -14.07 -8.87
N HIS A 55 8.18 -15.03 -8.72
CA HIS A 55 7.03 -15.19 -9.62
C HIS A 55 5.95 -14.11 -9.44
N ARG A 56 6.03 -13.30 -8.38
CA ARG A 56 5.10 -12.20 -8.10
C ARG A 56 5.57 -10.93 -8.84
N PRO A 57 4.65 -10.22 -9.51
CA PRO A 57 5.04 -9.03 -10.29
C PRO A 57 5.46 -7.83 -9.41
N LEU A 58 5.02 -7.78 -8.15
CA LEU A 58 5.25 -6.66 -7.24
C LEU A 58 5.65 -7.16 -5.86
N LEU A 59 6.81 -6.73 -5.40
CA LEU A 59 7.34 -7.01 -4.07
C LEU A 59 7.47 -5.69 -3.29
N LYS A 60 6.96 -5.69 -2.05
CA LYS A 60 7.22 -4.63 -1.07
C LYS A 60 8.30 -5.11 -0.12
N ILE A 61 9.34 -4.31 0.11
CA ILE A 61 10.41 -4.65 1.02
C ILE A 61 10.44 -3.69 2.19
N LYS A 62 10.55 -4.24 3.40
CA LYS A 62 10.72 -3.46 4.61
C LYS A 62 12.20 -3.13 4.78
N LEU A 63 12.49 -1.85 4.85
CA LEU A 63 13.79 -1.26 5.14
C LEU A 63 13.60 -0.23 6.27
N GLY A 64 14.61 0.57 6.59
CA GLY A 64 14.50 1.62 7.62
C GLY A 64 15.73 1.72 8.50
N THR A 65 16.89 1.29 7.96
CA THR A 65 18.19 1.43 8.63
C THR A 65 19.19 2.11 7.70
N PRO A 66 20.26 2.74 8.23
CA PRO A 66 21.32 3.32 7.39
C PRO A 66 22.02 2.29 6.50
N ASP A 67 22.04 1.01 6.89
CA ASP A 67 22.74 -0.07 6.20
C ASP A 67 21.82 -0.89 5.29
N ASP A 68 20.89 -0.25 4.59
CA ASP A 68 19.88 -0.94 3.78
C ASP A 68 20.35 -1.33 2.37
N MET A 69 21.44 -0.76 1.88
CA MET A 69 21.95 -1.05 0.54
C MET A 69 22.22 -2.55 0.29
N PRO A 70 22.92 -3.28 1.17
CA PRO A 70 23.14 -4.72 0.96
C PRO A 70 21.83 -5.52 0.89
N ARG A 71 20.81 -5.11 1.65
CA ARG A 71 19.49 -5.75 1.64
C ARG A 71 18.77 -5.53 0.31
N LEU A 72 18.76 -4.29 -0.17
CA LEU A 72 18.14 -3.94 -1.44
C LEU A 72 18.81 -4.66 -2.63
N GLU A 73 20.15 -4.69 -2.67
CA GLU A 73 20.92 -5.43 -3.68
C GLU A 73 20.63 -6.93 -3.63
N ALA A 74 20.55 -7.50 -2.42
CA ALA A 74 20.22 -8.91 -2.22
C ALA A 74 18.81 -9.24 -2.72
N VAL A 75 17.81 -8.41 -2.42
CA VAL A 75 16.44 -8.59 -2.92
C VAL A 75 16.39 -8.50 -4.44
N ARG A 76 17.03 -7.48 -5.04
CA ARG A 76 17.08 -7.35 -6.50
C ARG A 76 17.75 -8.56 -7.17
N ALA A 77 18.83 -9.08 -6.56
CA ALA A 77 19.49 -10.29 -7.04
C ALA A 77 18.61 -11.54 -6.93
N GLY A 78 17.72 -11.60 -5.93
CA GLY A 78 16.78 -12.70 -5.75
C GLY A 78 15.55 -12.62 -6.68
N ALA A 79 15.12 -11.41 -7.04
CA ALA A 79 13.95 -11.18 -7.89
C ALA A 79 14.28 -10.12 -8.97
N PRO A 80 15.05 -10.48 -10.02
CA PRO A 80 15.58 -9.53 -10.98
C PRO A 80 14.50 -8.81 -11.79
N ASP A 81 13.37 -9.45 -12.05
CA ASP A 81 12.30 -8.94 -12.91
C ASP A 81 11.12 -8.34 -12.14
N ALA A 82 11.07 -8.50 -10.82
CA ALA A 82 9.97 -7.98 -10.02
C ALA A 82 10.02 -6.45 -9.93
N THR A 83 8.86 -5.81 -9.96
CA THR A 83 8.74 -4.43 -9.50
C THR A 83 8.99 -4.40 -7.99
N ILE A 84 9.88 -3.53 -7.54
CA ILE A 84 10.19 -3.37 -6.10
C ILE A 84 9.70 -2.02 -5.63
N ILE A 85 8.96 -2.01 -4.53
CA ILE A 85 8.68 -0.83 -3.72
C ILE A 85 9.28 -1.00 -2.34
N ILE A 86 9.69 0.09 -1.74
CA ILE A 86 10.30 0.12 -0.41
C ILE A 86 9.33 0.77 0.56
N ASP A 87 9.23 0.20 1.77
CA ASP A 87 8.64 0.86 2.92
C ASP A 87 9.72 1.04 3.98
N ALA A 88 10.10 2.29 4.20
CA ALA A 88 11.14 2.64 5.16
C ALA A 88 10.57 2.84 6.57
N ASN A 89 9.26 2.88 6.73
CA ASN A 89 8.55 3.05 7.99
C ASN A 89 9.19 4.13 8.90
N GLU A 90 9.41 5.34 8.35
CA GLU A 90 9.99 6.47 9.07
C GLU A 90 11.46 6.27 9.51
N GLY A 91 12.13 5.22 9.04
CA GLY A 91 13.43 4.78 9.56
C GLY A 91 14.65 5.50 8.98
N TRP A 92 14.48 6.36 7.96
CA TRP A 92 15.59 7.09 7.35
C TRP A 92 15.64 8.55 7.81
N SER A 93 16.86 9.12 7.86
CA SER A 93 17.05 10.56 7.90
C SER A 93 17.09 11.13 6.47
N ALA A 94 17.05 12.47 6.35
CA ALA A 94 17.20 13.15 5.09
C ALA A 94 18.52 12.82 4.39
N GLU A 95 19.61 12.71 5.15
CA GLU A 95 20.95 12.35 4.65
C GLU A 95 20.96 10.91 4.14
N VAL A 96 20.40 9.96 4.89
CA VAL A 96 20.30 8.55 4.48
C VAL A 96 19.47 8.43 3.19
N TYR A 97 18.33 9.13 3.10
CA TYR A 97 17.55 9.13 1.87
C TYR A 97 18.32 9.70 0.68
N ALA A 98 19.03 10.83 0.87
CA ALA A 98 19.82 11.46 -0.19
C ALA A 98 20.94 10.54 -0.70
N ASP A 99 21.63 9.84 0.20
CA ASP A 99 22.70 8.89 -0.13
C ASP A 99 22.14 7.66 -0.88
N LEU A 100 20.93 7.19 -0.52
CA LEU A 100 20.29 6.04 -1.15
C LEU A 100 19.67 6.37 -2.52
N ALA A 101 19.16 7.57 -2.72
CA ALA A 101 18.34 7.95 -3.88
C ALA A 101 18.95 7.56 -5.26
N PRO A 102 20.26 7.79 -5.56
CA PRO A 102 20.87 7.37 -6.82
C PRO A 102 20.87 5.83 -6.99
N HIS A 103 21.01 5.11 -5.89
CA HIS A 103 21.02 3.64 -5.90
C HIS A 103 19.61 3.05 -6.11
N LEU A 104 18.59 3.72 -5.59
CA LEU A 104 17.19 3.32 -5.80
C LEU A 104 16.86 3.31 -7.30
N VAL A 105 17.29 4.35 -8.03
CA VAL A 105 17.14 4.41 -9.50
C VAL A 105 17.90 3.27 -10.19
N ARG A 106 19.16 3.08 -9.83
CA ARG A 106 20.01 2.02 -10.40
C ARG A 106 19.43 0.62 -10.20
N LEU A 107 18.80 0.39 -9.05
CA LEU A 107 18.19 -0.89 -8.70
C LEU A 107 16.73 -1.01 -9.13
N GLY A 108 16.20 -0.01 -9.86
CA GLY A 108 14.86 -0.05 -10.42
C GLY A 108 13.74 -0.06 -9.38
N VAL A 109 13.93 0.65 -8.27
CA VAL A 109 12.88 0.85 -7.26
C VAL A 109 11.80 1.75 -7.85
N ALA A 110 10.55 1.35 -7.74
CA ALA A 110 9.41 2.05 -8.33
C ALA A 110 8.77 3.09 -7.40
N LEU A 111 8.95 2.94 -6.08
CA LEU A 111 8.35 3.81 -5.07
C LEU A 111 9.05 3.62 -3.72
N VAL A 112 9.16 4.72 -2.96
CA VAL A 112 9.59 4.71 -1.57
C VAL A 112 8.45 5.22 -0.70
N GLU A 113 7.99 4.39 0.23
CA GLU A 113 6.96 4.72 1.20
C GLU A 113 7.61 5.20 2.50
N GLN A 114 7.13 6.32 3.00
CA GLN A 114 7.46 7.01 4.24
C GLN A 114 8.95 6.93 4.65
N PRO A 115 9.84 7.60 3.90
CA PRO A 115 11.27 7.56 4.22
C PRO A 115 11.60 8.26 5.54
N LEU A 116 11.01 9.42 5.80
CA LEU A 116 11.27 10.26 6.98
C LEU A 116 10.11 10.19 7.97
N PRO A 117 10.38 10.47 9.27
CA PRO A 117 9.34 10.51 10.31
C PRO A 117 8.22 11.51 9.99
N ALA A 118 6.96 11.09 10.20
CA ALA A 118 5.81 11.96 10.08
C ALA A 118 5.93 13.15 11.04
N GLY A 119 5.69 14.36 10.52
CA GLY A 119 5.88 15.60 11.29
C GLY A 119 7.31 16.12 11.36
N ASP A 120 8.29 15.38 10.80
CA ASP A 120 9.68 15.82 10.60
C ASP A 120 10.16 15.48 9.17
N ASP A 121 9.27 15.65 8.19
CA ASP A 121 9.45 15.29 6.79
C ASP A 121 9.60 16.50 5.84
N ASP A 122 9.72 17.71 6.39
CA ASP A 122 9.82 18.93 5.60
C ASP A 122 11.10 19.02 4.73
N ALA A 123 12.13 18.27 5.08
CA ALA A 123 13.33 18.16 4.26
C ALA A 123 13.01 17.66 2.82
N LEU A 124 11.95 16.86 2.65
CA LEU A 124 11.53 16.37 1.32
C LEU A 124 11.15 17.50 0.35
N LEU A 125 10.79 18.70 0.82
CA LEU A 125 10.48 19.86 -0.02
C LEU A 125 11.66 20.33 -0.89
N GLY A 126 12.88 20.19 -0.40
CA GLY A 126 14.09 20.67 -1.08
C GLY A 126 14.96 19.56 -1.66
N MET A 127 14.57 18.30 -1.50
CA MET A 127 15.38 17.16 -1.91
C MET A 127 15.09 16.74 -3.35
N ASP A 128 16.12 16.23 -4.03
CA ASP A 128 15.94 15.49 -5.27
C ASP A 128 15.28 14.12 -4.95
N ARG A 129 14.15 13.87 -5.57
CA ARG A 129 13.35 12.64 -5.41
C ARG A 129 13.22 11.94 -6.77
N PRO A 130 14.28 11.26 -7.22
CA PRO A 130 14.29 10.63 -8.54
C PRO A 130 13.36 9.40 -8.63
N VAL A 131 12.91 8.89 -7.47
CA VAL A 131 11.89 7.86 -7.33
C VAL A 131 10.69 8.46 -6.59
N PRO A 132 9.46 8.21 -7.03
CA PRO A 132 8.26 8.72 -6.35
C PRO A 132 8.23 8.37 -4.86
N VAL A 133 7.85 9.34 -4.04
CA VAL A 133 7.75 9.18 -2.58
C VAL A 133 6.29 9.16 -2.16
N CYS A 134 5.94 8.19 -1.32
CA CYS A 134 4.60 7.94 -0.82
C CYS A 134 4.48 8.30 0.66
N ALA A 135 3.43 9.05 1.02
CA ALA A 135 3.08 9.32 2.40
C ALA A 135 2.23 8.17 2.96
N ASP A 136 2.65 7.55 4.07
CA ASP A 136 1.86 6.60 4.86
C ASP A 136 1.51 7.20 6.22
N GLU A 137 2.46 7.26 7.14
CA GLU A 137 2.26 7.80 8.48
C GLU A 137 1.93 9.31 8.46
N SER A 138 2.37 10.03 7.41
CA SER A 138 2.03 11.46 7.21
C SER A 138 0.63 11.68 6.62
N CYS A 139 -0.07 10.65 6.14
CA CYS A 139 -1.39 10.75 5.50
C CYS A 139 -2.44 9.93 6.25
N HIS A 140 -3.36 10.58 6.94
CA HIS A 140 -4.43 9.91 7.68
C HIS A 140 -5.80 10.03 7.00
N ASP A 141 -6.17 11.25 6.59
CA ASP A 141 -7.44 11.60 5.99
C ASP A 141 -7.28 12.80 5.05
N ARG A 142 -8.39 13.32 4.51
CA ARG A 142 -8.36 14.49 3.61
C ARG A 142 -7.71 15.73 4.23
N ALA A 143 -7.79 15.90 5.54
CA ALA A 143 -7.18 17.05 6.21
C ALA A 143 -5.65 17.01 6.14
N SER A 144 -5.04 15.86 5.90
CA SER A 144 -3.59 15.71 5.73
C SER A 144 -3.09 16.28 4.40
N LEU A 145 -3.90 16.26 3.32
CA LEU A 145 -3.45 16.54 1.94
C LEU A 145 -2.72 17.88 1.77
N PRO A 146 -3.19 19.01 2.34
CA PRO A 146 -2.49 20.28 2.18
C PRO A 146 -1.04 20.25 2.68
N GLY A 147 -0.76 19.53 3.75
CA GLY A 147 0.57 19.41 4.35
C GLY A 147 1.52 18.47 3.59
N LEU A 148 1.01 17.70 2.62
CA LEU A 148 1.80 16.76 1.83
C LEU A 148 2.30 17.34 0.50
N LYS A 149 1.72 18.47 0.06
CA LYS A 149 2.07 19.08 -1.22
C LYS A 149 3.55 19.46 -1.31
N GLY A 150 4.17 19.04 -2.42
CA GLY A 150 5.58 19.27 -2.67
C GLY A 150 6.53 18.30 -1.94
N LYS A 151 6.07 17.59 -0.92
CA LYS A 151 6.84 16.58 -0.20
C LYS A 151 6.64 15.18 -0.76
N TYR A 152 5.43 14.85 -1.16
CA TYR A 152 5.02 13.51 -1.59
C TYR A 152 4.38 13.54 -2.97
N ASP A 153 4.54 12.46 -3.70
CA ASP A 153 3.96 12.24 -5.04
C ASP A 153 2.75 11.29 -4.98
N VAL A 154 2.72 10.44 -3.96
CA VAL A 154 1.72 9.40 -3.74
C VAL A 154 1.22 9.46 -2.30
N VAL A 155 -0.04 9.12 -2.07
CA VAL A 155 -0.61 8.95 -0.72
C VAL A 155 -1.08 7.51 -0.53
N ASN A 156 -0.70 6.89 0.59
CA ASN A 156 -1.14 5.55 0.96
C ASN A 156 -2.44 5.62 1.79
N ILE A 157 -3.52 5.16 1.21
CA ILE A 157 -4.83 5.10 1.86
C ILE A 157 -4.98 3.76 2.56
N LYS A 158 -5.12 3.79 3.88
CA LYS A 158 -5.43 2.63 4.71
C LYS A 158 -6.74 2.90 5.46
N LEU A 159 -7.69 1.96 5.39
CA LEU A 159 -9.00 2.13 6.04
C LEU A 159 -8.88 2.31 7.55
N ASP A 160 -7.85 1.73 8.14
CA ASP A 160 -7.55 1.87 9.57
C ASP A 160 -7.18 3.30 9.94
N LYS A 161 -6.49 4.02 9.07
CA LYS A 161 -6.15 5.44 9.26
C LYS A 161 -7.34 6.35 8.98
N THR A 162 -8.04 6.15 7.88
CA THR A 162 -9.21 6.97 7.50
C THR A 162 -10.42 6.71 8.39
N GLY A 163 -10.47 5.55 9.03
CA GLY A 163 -11.61 5.14 9.87
C GLY A 163 -12.78 4.60 9.07
N GLY A 164 -12.51 4.00 7.90
CA GLY A 164 -13.46 3.24 7.11
C GLY A 164 -13.53 3.63 5.64
N LEU A 165 -14.43 2.97 4.92
CA LEU A 165 -14.61 3.10 3.47
C LEU A 165 -15.08 4.50 3.06
N THR A 166 -15.99 5.10 3.84
CA THR A 166 -16.58 6.41 3.54
C THR A 166 -15.50 7.49 3.36
N GLU A 167 -14.62 7.63 4.34
CA GLU A 167 -13.54 8.62 4.26
C GLU A 167 -12.45 8.19 3.27
N ALA A 168 -12.18 6.88 3.14
CA ALA A 168 -11.17 6.37 2.21
C ALA A 168 -11.52 6.71 0.75
N LEU A 169 -12.77 6.56 0.34
CA LEU A 169 -13.25 6.95 -0.99
C LEU A 169 -13.14 8.46 -1.20
N ALA A 170 -13.54 9.25 -0.21
CA ALA A 170 -13.45 10.70 -0.27
C ALA A 170 -11.99 11.20 -0.32
N LEU A 171 -11.09 10.57 0.45
CA LEU A 171 -9.64 10.85 0.41
C LEU A 171 -9.05 10.50 -0.96
N ARG A 172 -9.41 9.33 -1.52
CA ARG A 172 -8.96 8.92 -2.86
C ARG A 172 -9.29 9.97 -3.91
N ASP A 173 -10.55 10.41 -3.92
CA ASP A 173 -11.05 11.34 -4.93
C ASP A 173 -10.43 12.74 -4.74
N ALA A 174 -10.27 13.20 -3.50
CA ALA A 174 -9.59 14.46 -3.18
C ALA A 174 -8.10 14.41 -3.55
N ALA A 175 -7.40 13.34 -3.20
CA ALA A 175 -5.97 13.17 -3.53
C ALA A 175 -5.74 13.24 -5.05
N ARG A 176 -6.55 12.52 -5.84
CA ARG A 176 -6.49 12.57 -7.31
C ARG A 176 -6.78 13.97 -7.86
N ALA A 177 -7.78 14.67 -7.31
CA ALA A 177 -8.11 16.04 -7.71
C ALA A 177 -6.97 17.03 -7.40
N GLU A 178 -6.16 16.75 -6.37
CA GLU A 178 -5.00 17.56 -5.99
C GLU A 178 -3.69 17.12 -6.69
N GLY A 179 -3.76 16.10 -7.55
CA GLY A 179 -2.63 15.67 -8.39
C GLY A 179 -1.76 14.58 -7.75
N PHE A 180 -2.16 14.01 -6.60
CA PHE A 180 -1.47 12.86 -6.04
C PHE A 180 -1.85 11.57 -6.77
N ASP A 181 -0.87 10.69 -6.95
CA ASP A 181 -1.13 9.27 -7.18
C ASP A 181 -1.62 8.60 -5.88
N VAL A 182 -2.30 7.47 -6.02
CA VAL A 182 -2.86 6.74 -4.88
C VAL A 182 -2.22 5.36 -4.77
N MET A 183 -1.78 5.04 -3.57
CA MET A 183 -1.52 3.70 -3.09
C MET A 183 -2.64 3.29 -2.13
N VAL A 184 -3.02 2.02 -2.13
CA VAL A 184 -3.96 1.49 -1.13
C VAL A 184 -3.28 0.37 -0.39
N GLY A 185 -3.05 0.61 0.89
CA GLY A 185 -2.39 -0.33 1.79
C GLY A 185 -3.32 -0.87 2.87
N CYS A 186 -2.73 -1.70 3.73
CA CYS A 186 -3.43 -2.31 4.85
C CYS A 186 -2.53 -2.45 6.08
N MET A 187 -3.14 -2.79 7.20
CA MET A 187 -2.47 -3.43 8.32
C MET A 187 -2.60 -4.94 8.18
N VAL A 188 -1.83 -5.74 8.93
CA VAL A 188 -2.03 -7.19 8.98
C VAL A 188 -3.44 -7.47 9.50
N GLY A 189 -4.21 -8.25 8.72
CA GLY A 189 -5.60 -8.54 9.03
C GLY A 189 -6.20 -9.55 8.07
N SER A 190 -7.41 -10.01 8.40
CA SER A 190 -8.14 -11.00 7.61
C SER A 190 -8.71 -10.40 6.31
N SER A 191 -9.13 -11.26 5.42
CA SER A 191 -9.83 -10.87 4.19
C SER A 191 -11.02 -9.95 4.42
N LEU A 192 -11.70 -10.04 5.57
CA LEU A 192 -12.80 -9.12 5.90
C LEU A 192 -12.31 -7.67 6.07
N ALA A 193 -11.13 -7.48 6.65
CA ALA A 193 -10.56 -6.14 6.81
C ALA A 193 -10.13 -5.55 5.47
N MET A 194 -9.66 -6.40 4.53
CA MET A 194 -9.19 -5.98 3.20
C MET A 194 -10.35 -5.80 2.20
N ALA A 195 -11.48 -6.49 2.38
CA ALA A 195 -12.58 -6.50 1.43
C ALA A 195 -13.06 -5.10 0.99
N PRO A 196 -13.35 -4.16 1.90
CA PRO A 196 -13.73 -2.80 1.49
C PRO A 196 -12.59 -2.04 0.81
N ALA A 197 -11.33 -2.31 1.16
CA ALA A 197 -10.18 -1.65 0.54
C ALA A 197 -10.02 -2.00 -0.94
N THR A 198 -10.49 -3.18 -1.40
CA THR A 198 -10.49 -3.54 -2.82
C THR A 198 -11.28 -2.57 -3.69
N LEU A 199 -12.31 -1.89 -3.14
CA LEU A 199 -13.08 -0.88 -3.86
C LEU A 199 -12.30 0.45 -3.98
N VAL A 200 -11.52 0.79 -2.97
CA VAL A 200 -10.66 1.98 -2.98
C VAL A 200 -9.48 1.77 -3.94
N ALA A 201 -8.99 0.53 -4.03
CA ALA A 201 -7.83 0.13 -4.81
C ALA A 201 -8.01 0.23 -6.34
N GLN A 202 -9.27 0.30 -6.82
CA GLN A 202 -9.53 0.35 -8.26
C GLN A 202 -8.84 1.54 -8.92
N GLY A 203 -7.90 1.24 -9.84
CA GLY A 203 -7.10 2.24 -10.54
C GLY A 203 -6.09 2.97 -9.64
N ALA A 204 -5.70 2.39 -8.52
CA ALA A 204 -4.56 2.87 -7.73
C ALA A 204 -3.24 2.57 -8.45
N LYS A 205 -2.23 3.41 -8.21
CA LYS A 205 -0.87 3.20 -8.76
C LYS A 205 -0.19 1.98 -8.15
N VAL A 206 -0.44 1.75 -6.86
CA VAL A 206 0.08 0.62 -6.09
C VAL A 206 -1.03 0.08 -5.20
N VAL A 207 -1.15 -1.24 -5.14
CA VAL A 207 -2.02 -1.94 -4.18
C VAL A 207 -1.16 -2.84 -3.30
N ASP A 208 -1.37 -2.77 -2.00
CA ASP A 208 -0.65 -3.51 -0.96
C ASP A 208 -1.67 -4.07 0.05
N LEU A 209 -2.42 -5.08 -0.40
CA LEU A 209 -3.50 -5.73 0.36
C LEU A 209 -3.15 -7.19 0.65
N ASP A 210 -1.91 -7.45 0.99
CA ASP A 210 -1.37 -8.79 1.24
C ASP A 210 -1.58 -9.28 2.69
N GLY A 211 -2.18 -8.46 3.55
CA GLY A 211 -2.40 -8.81 4.96
C GLY A 211 -2.92 -10.23 5.19
N PRO A 212 -3.93 -10.73 4.44
CA PRO A 212 -4.42 -12.08 4.59
C PRO A 212 -3.40 -13.18 4.24
N LEU A 213 -2.47 -12.89 3.32
CA LEU A 213 -1.43 -13.86 2.92
C LEU A 213 -0.36 -14.08 4.00
N LEU A 214 -0.33 -13.22 5.02
CA LEU A 214 0.61 -13.27 6.14
C LEU A 214 0.01 -13.96 7.37
N LEU A 215 -1.27 -14.36 7.31
CA LEU A 215 -1.96 -15.05 8.40
C LEU A 215 -1.73 -16.56 8.32
N ALA A 216 -1.74 -17.23 9.46
CA ALA A 216 -1.76 -18.69 9.51
C ALA A 216 -3.10 -19.27 9.02
N GLU A 217 -4.20 -18.58 9.33
CA GLU A 217 -5.55 -18.93 8.90
C GLU A 217 -6.33 -17.66 8.59
N ASP A 218 -7.19 -17.74 7.58
CA ASP A 218 -8.11 -16.65 7.21
C ASP A 218 -9.56 -17.07 7.46
N ARG A 219 -10.50 -16.23 7.16
CA ARG A 219 -11.93 -16.43 7.38
C ARG A 219 -12.53 -17.29 6.26
N ASP A 220 -13.71 -17.85 6.54
CA ASP A 220 -14.57 -18.41 5.51
C ASP A 220 -14.88 -17.37 4.43
N ASN A 221 -14.97 -17.82 3.18
CA ASN A 221 -15.17 -16.96 2.01
C ASN A 221 -14.08 -15.88 1.83
N ALA A 222 -12.86 -16.18 2.23
CA ALA A 222 -11.70 -15.32 2.10
C ALA A 222 -11.57 -14.70 0.69
N LEU A 223 -10.85 -13.57 0.58
CA LEU A 223 -10.48 -12.99 -0.70
C LEU A 223 -9.64 -13.99 -1.51
N LYS A 224 -9.90 -14.05 -2.80
CA LYS A 224 -9.11 -14.85 -3.71
C LYS A 224 -7.87 -14.08 -4.13
N PHE A 225 -6.71 -14.74 -4.08
CA PHE A 225 -5.43 -14.27 -4.60
C PHE A 225 -4.94 -15.24 -5.66
N ASP A 226 -4.62 -14.73 -6.84
CA ASP A 226 -4.05 -15.53 -7.93
C ASP A 226 -3.13 -14.67 -8.82
N GLY A 227 -2.79 -15.17 -10.03
CA GLY A 227 -1.92 -14.44 -10.97
C GLY A 227 -2.48 -13.09 -11.47
N ALA A 228 -3.79 -12.83 -11.31
CA ALA A 228 -4.40 -11.54 -11.62
C ALA A 228 -4.36 -10.56 -10.43
N GLY A 229 -3.98 -11.04 -9.23
CA GLY A 229 -3.88 -10.25 -8.02
C GLY A 229 -4.90 -10.61 -6.93
N VAL A 230 -5.30 -9.62 -6.14
CA VAL A 230 -6.39 -9.72 -5.17
C VAL A 230 -7.73 -9.46 -5.85
N HIS A 231 -8.67 -10.39 -5.70
CA HIS A 231 -10.01 -10.26 -6.26
C HIS A 231 -10.95 -9.53 -5.31
N PRO A 232 -11.96 -8.81 -5.85
CA PRO A 232 -13.02 -8.24 -5.03
C PRO A 232 -13.75 -9.29 -4.20
N PRO A 233 -14.33 -8.92 -3.04
CA PRO A 233 -15.01 -9.86 -2.16
C PRO A 233 -16.27 -10.44 -2.80
N VAL A 234 -16.58 -11.70 -2.45
CA VAL A 234 -17.90 -12.26 -2.66
C VAL A 234 -18.89 -11.70 -1.61
N ALA A 235 -20.18 -11.64 -1.94
CA ALA A 235 -21.20 -11.09 -1.04
C ALA A 235 -21.29 -11.82 0.31
N ALA A 236 -20.91 -13.11 0.35
CA ALA A 236 -20.87 -13.89 1.58
C ALA A 236 -19.76 -13.42 2.55
N LEU A 237 -18.67 -12.81 2.05
CA LEU A 237 -17.64 -12.19 2.88
C LEU A 237 -18.04 -10.79 3.30
N TRP A 238 -18.35 -9.93 2.33
CA TRP A 238 -18.67 -8.52 2.56
C TRP A 238 -19.21 -7.86 1.29
N GLY A 239 -20.18 -6.93 1.45
CA GLY A 239 -20.68 -6.07 0.36
C GLY A 239 -21.51 -6.82 -0.67
#